data_be5d37846bd138d493ec2c420e0f8241
#
_entry.id   be5d37846bd138d493ec2c420e0f8241
#
_cell.length_a   1.000
_cell.length_b   1.000
_cell.length_c   1.000
_cell.angle_alpha   90.00
_cell.angle_beta   90.00
_cell.angle_gamma   90.00
#
_symmetry.space_group_name_H-M   'P 1'
#
loop_
_entity.id
_entity.type
_entity.pdbx_description
1 polymer ?
#
loop_
_entity_poly.entity_id
_entity_poly.type
_entity_poly.pdbx_seq_one_letter_code
_entity_poly.pdbx_strand_id
1 'polypeptide(L)'
;LSEEGADTETPAAYARAVVQTGLTDEEIARGAALAETVSDGELATCIQRAYQISRKAQRLKEQRGFASCPSCGRMVQGVCLDCRRAEERSVRREVRAILRREPWAKLADIVRRVPSCDALMLGSERADLVRQIAGETEYTAQDSENARLLTMLHRGLPPEEVTPKKIQSTFWELRNELITTREFWEEMKKRKAKKR
;
A
#
# COMPACT_ATOMS: atom_id res chain seq x y z
N LEU A 1 11.11 -8.62 18.23
CA LEU A 1 11.38 -7.21 17.94
C LEU A 1 10.45 -6.41 18.81
N SER A 2 11.00 -5.91 19.93
CA SER A 2 10.30 -5.15 20.95
C SER A 2 9.85 -3.82 20.33
N GLU A 3 8.56 -3.54 20.33
CA GLU A 3 8.02 -2.20 20.19
C GLU A 3 8.40 -1.43 21.47
N GLU A 4 9.57 -0.81 21.45
CA GLU A 4 9.93 0.16 22.46
C GLU A 4 8.97 1.33 22.37
N GLY A 5 8.29 1.59 23.49
CA GLY A 5 7.21 2.54 23.66
C GLY A 5 7.52 3.90 23.05
N ALA A 6 6.78 4.26 22.01
CA ALA A 6 6.58 5.65 21.68
C ALA A 6 5.90 6.29 22.89
N ASP A 7 6.66 7.06 23.69
CA ASP A 7 6.11 7.95 24.72
C ASP A 7 5.02 8.79 24.04
N THR A 8 3.77 8.43 24.30
CA THR A 8 2.62 9.16 23.79
C THR A 8 2.53 10.48 24.53
N GLU A 9 3.32 11.46 24.04
CA GLU A 9 3.27 12.82 24.55
C GLU A 9 1.83 13.32 24.52
N THR A 10 1.34 13.81 25.65
CA THR A 10 -0.02 14.36 25.70
C THR A 10 -0.12 15.59 24.80
N PRO A 11 -1.29 15.86 24.18
CA PRO A 11 -1.50 17.05 23.35
C PRO A 11 -1.11 18.36 24.06
N ALA A 12 -1.32 18.43 25.38
CA ALA A 12 -0.95 19.59 26.19
C ALA A 12 0.57 19.72 26.36
N ALA A 13 1.31 18.63 26.48
CA ALA A 13 2.77 18.64 26.55
C ALA A 13 3.37 19.06 25.20
N TYR A 14 2.84 18.53 24.09
CA TYR A 14 3.23 18.96 22.74
C TYR A 14 2.99 20.44 22.50
N ALA A 15 1.79 20.96 22.84
CA ALA A 15 1.48 22.38 22.69
C ALA A 15 2.45 23.27 23.48
N ARG A 16 2.81 22.89 24.70
CA ARG A 16 3.82 23.61 25.51
C ARG A 16 5.19 23.59 24.84
N ALA A 17 5.65 22.47 24.33
CA ALA A 17 6.91 22.35 23.62
C ALA A 17 6.95 23.22 22.35
N VAL A 18 5.84 23.30 21.60
CA VAL A 18 5.72 24.18 20.44
C VAL A 18 5.87 25.65 20.86
N VAL A 19 5.19 26.09 21.91
CA VAL A 19 5.29 27.49 22.40
C VAL A 19 6.74 27.84 22.79
N GLN A 20 7.47 26.93 23.44
CA GLN A 20 8.85 27.10 23.87
C GLN A 20 9.87 27.08 22.72
N THR A 21 9.50 26.56 21.53
CA THR A 21 10.40 26.51 20.38
C THR A 21 10.68 27.92 19.84
N GLY A 22 11.97 28.28 19.73
CA GLY A 22 12.40 29.58 19.18
C GLY A 22 12.21 29.66 17.65
N LEU A 23 11.97 30.88 17.16
CA LEU A 23 12.02 31.23 15.73
C LEU A 23 13.29 32.00 15.43
N THR A 24 13.77 31.93 14.18
CA THR A 24 14.83 32.84 13.71
C THR A 24 14.25 34.20 13.35
N ASP A 25 15.12 35.22 13.30
CA ASP A 25 14.73 36.57 12.88
C ASP A 25 14.15 36.58 11.46
N GLU A 26 14.67 35.75 10.56
CA GLU A 26 14.13 35.59 9.20
C GLU A 26 12.71 35.02 9.19
N GLU A 27 12.42 34.08 10.06
CA GLU A 27 11.07 33.49 10.17
C GLU A 27 10.08 34.48 10.76
N ILE A 28 10.53 35.28 11.73
CA ILE A 28 9.72 36.37 12.30
C ILE A 28 9.43 37.43 11.24
N ALA A 29 10.45 37.86 10.49
CA ALA A 29 10.30 38.83 9.41
C ALA A 29 9.38 38.33 8.30
N ARG A 30 9.49 37.05 7.92
CA ARG A 30 8.60 36.46 6.91
C ARG A 30 7.15 36.40 7.39
N GLY A 31 6.92 36.11 8.66
CA GLY A 31 5.57 36.18 9.26
C GLY A 31 4.99 37.58 9.24
N ALA A 32 5.78 38.60 9.52
CA ALA A 32 5.37 40.00 9.42
C ALA A 32 5.05 40.40 7.97
N ALA A 33 5.91 40.07 7.01
CA ALA A 33 5.70 40.36 5.60
C ALA A 33 4.41 39.72 5.05
N LEU A 34 4.04 38.50 5.49
CA LEU A 34 2.77 37.87 5.14
C LEU A 34 1.56 38.65 5.71
N ALA A 35 1.68 39.20 6.92
CA ALA A 35 0.63 39.98 7.55
C ALA A 35 0.43 41.34 6.87
N GLU A 36 1.50 41.98 6.38
CA GLU A 36 1.46 43.25 5.64
C GLU A 36 0.63 43.21 4.35
N THR A 37 0.46 42.00 3.76
CA THR A 37 -0.35 41.83 2.54
C THR A 37 -1.85 41.93 2.80
N VAL A 38 -2.28 42.01 4.07
CA VAL A 38 -3.68 42.00 4.49
C VAL A 38 -4.05 43.36 5.09
N SER A 39 -5.10 43.99 4.54
CA SER A 39 -5.56 45.32 4.97
C SER A 39 -6.31 45.32 6.30
N ASP A 40 -6.88 44.18 6.70
CA ASP A 40 -7.58 44.03 7.99
C ASP A 40 -6.53 43.68 9.09
N GLY A 41 -6.41 44.58 10.08
CA GLY A 41 -5.42 44.45 11.14
C GLY A 41 -5.62 43.26 12.09
N GLU A 42 -6.87 42.83 12.34
CA GLU A 42 -7.14 41.64 13.16
C GLU A 42 -6.78 40.38 12.41
N LEU A 43 -7.15 40.31 11.14
CA LEU A 43 -6.81 39.19 10.26
C LEU A 43 -5.30 39.09 10.04
N ALA A 44 -4.60 40.24 9.82
CA ALA A 44 -3.14 40.29 9.72
C ALA A 44 -2.46 39.68 10.97
N THR A 45 -2.94 40.10 12.16
CA THR A 45 -2.42 39.54 13.45
C THR A 45 -2.66 38.03 13.56
N CYS A 46 -3.84 37.56 13.17
CA CYS A 46 -4.14 36.12 13.17
C CYS A 46 -3.25 35.34 12.22
N ILE A 47 -3.00 35.86 10.99
CA ILE A 47 -2.11 35.24 10.00
C ILE A 47 -0.68 35.15 10.53
N GLN A 48 -0.15 36.24 11.09
CA GLN A 48 1.19 36.26 11.67
C GLN A 48 1.35 35.22 12.79
N ARG A 49 0.38 35.16 13.72
CA ARG A 49 0.38 34.17 14.81
C ARG A 49 0.28 32.74 14.30
N ALA A 50 -0.60 32.48 13.34
CA ALA A 50 -0.76 31.15 12.73
C ALA A 50 0.52 30.70 12.03
N TYR A 51 1.18 31.58 11.29
CA TYR A 51 2.48 31.31 10.67
C TYR A 51 3.54 30.96 11.71
N GLN A 52 3.67 31.80 12.75
CA GLN A 52 4.66 31.58 13.82
C GLN A 52 4.45 30.25 14.54
N ILE A 53 3.21 29.90 14.89
CA ILE A 53 2.89 28.62 15.54
C ILE A 53 3.20 27.44 14.61
N SER A 54 2.84 27.56 13.34
CA SER A 54 3.13 26.54 12.32
C SER A 54 4.64 26.29 12.16
N ARG A 55 5.44 27.36 12.11
CA ARG A 55 6.90 27.27 12.00
C ARG A 55 7.54 26.67 13.25
N LYS A 56 7.08 27.07 14.45
CA LYS A 56 7.52 26.46 15.69
C LYS A 56 7.24 24.97 15.75
N ALA A 57 6.04 24.55 15.37
CA ALA A 57 5.65 23.15 15.32
C ALA A 57 6.50 22.37 14.30
N GLN A 58 6.81 22.96 13.14
CA GLN A 58 7.68 22.35 12.14
C GLN A 58 9.10 22.19 12.67
N ARG A 59 9.70 23.22 13.28
CA ARG A 59 11.04 23.14 13.90
C ARG A 59 11.11 22.10 14.99
N LEU A 60 10.11 22.04 15.86
CA LEU A 60 10.05 21.00 16.88
C LEU A 60 10.07 19.59 16.28
N LYS A 61 9.32 19.38 15.19
CA LYS A 61 9.37 18.10 14.44
C LYS A 61 10.75 17.83 13.86
N GLU A 62 11.38 18.82 13.23
CA GLU A 62 12.73 18.70 12.66
C GLU A 62 13.75 18.34 13.76
N GLN A 63 13.70 19.02 14.92
CA GLN A 63 14.54 18.69 16.08
C GLN A 63 14.34 17.27 16.62
N ARG A 64 13.14 16.70 16.42
CA ARG A 64 12.80 15.33 16.77
C ARG A 64 13.09 14.31 15.65
N GLY A 65 13.83 14.72 14.62
CA GLY A 65 14.23 13.85 13.53
C GLY A 65 13.15 13.61 12.46
N PHE A 66 12.09 14.45 12.43
CA PHE A 66 11.15 14.42 11.31
C PHE A 66 11.75 15.17 10.13
N ALA A 67 11.56 14.61 8.93
CA ALA A 67 11.95 15.22 7.66
C ALA A 67 10.76 15.27 6.69
N SER A 68 10.81 16.19 5.75
CA SER A 68 9.81 16.24 4.69
C SER A 68 9.95 15.04 3.76
N CYS A 69 8.86 14.30 3.56
CA CYS A 69 8.83 13.22 2.57
C CYS A 69 9.08 13.79 1.17
N PRO A 70 10.06 13.26 0.41
CA PRO A 70 10.39 13.78 -0.93
C PRO A 70 9.24 13.64 -1.93
N SER A 71 8.32 12.68 -1.70
CA SER A 71 7.21 12.42 -2.62
C SER A 71 5.96 13.24 -2.35
N CYS A 72 5.62 13.52 -1.08
CA CYS A 72 4.37 14.20 -0.72
C CYS A 72 4.55 15.44 0.18
N GLY A 73 5.76 15.80 0.58
CA GLY A 73 6.07 16.94 1.43
C GLY A 73 5.66 16.80 2.91
N ARG A 74 4.97 15.72 3.28
CA ARG A 74 4.52 15.51 4.67
C ARG A 74 5.71 15.28 5.59
N MET A 75 5.69 15.90 6.77
CA MET A 75 6.69 15.67 7.81
C MET A 75 6.50 14.27 8.42
N VAL A 76 7.52 13.43 8.30
CA VAL A 76 7.53 12.05 8.79
C VAL A 76 8.84 11.73 9.47
N GLN A 77 8.81 10.83 10.44
CA GLN A 77 10.01 10.24 11.02
C GLN A 77 10.33 8.95 10.27
N GLY A 78 11.47 8.91 9.58
CA GLY A 78 11.85 7.79 8.73
C GLY A 78 11.07 7.74 7.40
N VAL A 79 10.49 6.59 7.07
CA VAL A 79 9.82 6.35 5.78
C VAL A 79 8.34 6.74 5.82
N CYS A 80 7.89 7.52 4.84
CA CYS A 80 6.47 7.85 4.69
C CYS A 80 5.67 6.59 4.29
N LEU A 81 4.93 6.04 5.24
CA LEU A 81 4.15 4.80 5.02
C LEU A 81 3.09 4.95 3.93
N ASP A 82 2.47 6.14 3.79
CA ASP A 82 1.46 6.36 2.76
C ASP A 82 2.06 6.33 1.36
N CYS A 83 3.23 6.98 1.17
CA CYS A 83 3.97 6.96 -0.09
C CYS A 83 4.49 5.56 -0.41
N ARG A 84 5.04 4.85 0.57
CA ARG A 84 5.47 3.46 0.42
C ARG A 84 4.32 2.55 -0.01
N ARG A 85 3.16 2.66 0.65
CA ARG A 85 1.97 1.89 0.27
C ARG A 85 1.44 2.26 -1.12
N ALA A 86 1.55 3.54 -1.51
CA ALA A 86 1.16 4.00 -2.84
C ALA A 86 2.08 3.42 -3.93
N GLU A 87 3.38 3.42 -3.67
CA GLU A 87 4.39 2.81 -4.55
C GLU A 87 4.16 1.30 -4.68
N GLU A 88 3.99 0.60 -3.56
CA GLU A 88 3.69 -0.84 -3.57
C GLU A 88 2.43 -1.16 -4.39
N ARG A 89 1.35 -0.38 -4.23
CA ARG A 89 0.14 -0.55 -5.05
C ARG A 89 0.39 -0.30 -6.53
N SER A 90 1.29 0.63 -6.89
CA SER A 90 1.67 0.87 -8.28
C SER A 90 2.41 -0.33 -8.87
N VAL A 91 3.42 -0.82 -8.15
CA VAL A 91 4.18 -2.02 -8.54
C VAL A 91 3.25 -3.22 -8.73
N ARG A 92 2.33 -3.48 -7.79
CA ARG A 92 1.35 -4.57 -7.90
C ARG A 92 0.46 -4.44 -9.14
N ARG A 93 0.01 -3.23 -9.48
CA ARG A 93 -0.79 -3.00 -10.70
C ARG A 93 0.00 -3.30 -11.97
N GLU A 94 1.26 -2.92 -12.02
CA GLU A 94 2.14 -3.19 -13.17
C GLU A 94 2.39 -4.69 -13.33
N VAL A 95 2.71 -5.39 -12.23
CA VAL A 95 2.89 -6.86 -12.21
C VAL A 95 1.61 -7.55 -12.69
N ARG A 96 0.45 -7.13 -12.19
CA ARG A 96 -0.86 -7.67 -12.60
C ARG A 96 -1.14 -7.43 -14.08
N ALA A 97 -0.78 -6.27 -14.61
CA ALA A 97 -0.93 -5.96 -16.05
C ALA A 97 -0.03 -6.85 -16.92
N ILE A 98 1.19 -7.14 -16.48
CA ILE A 98 2.09 -8.08 -17.16
C ILE A 98 1.49 -9.49 -17.13
N LEU A 99 1.06 -9.99 -15.96
CA LEU A 99 0.50 -11.33 -15.80
C LEU A 99 -0.80 -11.54 -16.62
N ARG A 100 -1.57 -10.50 -16.88
CA ARG A 100 -2.74 -10.59 -17.78
C ARG A 100 -2.38 -10.78 -19.25
N ARG A 101 -1.22 -10.27 -19.68
CA ARG A 101 -0.72 -10.39 -21.06
C ARG A 101 0.16 -11.62 -21.24
N GLU A 102 0.97 -11.90 -20.25
CA GLU A 102 1.97 -12.97 -20.22
C GLU A 102 1.80 -13.79 -18.93
N PRO A 103 0.76 -14.63 -18.82
CA PRO A 103 0.43 -15.37 -17.60
C PRO A 103 1.54 -16.30 -17.11
N TRP A 104 2.40 -16.70 -18.02
CA TRP A 104 3.56 -17.58 -17.79
C TRP A 104 4.84 -16.84 -17.39
N ALA A 105 4.82 -15.49 -17.36
CA ALA A 105 6.03 -14.70 -17.09
C ALA A 105 6.68 -15.12 -15.77
N LYS A 106 7.98 -15.40 -15.82
CA LYS A 106 8.80 -15.78 -14.66
C LYS A 106 9.27 -14.55 -13.89
N LEU A 107 9.70 -14.73 -12.65
CA LEU A 107 10.20 -13.63 -11.82
C LEU A 107 11.29 -12.82 -12.52
N ALA A 108 12.25 -13.50 -13.18
CA ALA A 108 13.34 -12.83 -13.89
C ALA A 108 12.85 -11.91 -15.03
N ASP A 109 11.75 -12.26 -15.70
CA ASP A 109 11.17 -11.46 -16.79
C ASP A 109 10.43 -10.25 -16.24
N ILE A 110 9.76 -10.43 -15.11
CA ILE A 110 9.03 -9.36 -14.42
C ILE A 110 9.99 -8.37 -13.79
N VAL A 111 11.04 -8.82 -13.08
CA VAL A 111 12.03 -7.96 -12.44
C VAL A 111 12.78 -7.09 -13.46
N ARG A 112 13.03 -7.56 -14.68
CA ARG A 112 13.59 -6.72 -15.75
C ARG A 112 12.71 -5.52 -16.13
N ARG A 113 11.39 -5.63 -15.99
CA ARG A 113 10.41 -4.59 -16.32
C ARG A 113 9.98 -3.80 -15.09
N VAL A 114 9.92 -4.46 -13.94
CA VAL A 114 9.46 -3.93 -12.65
C VAL A 114 10.47 -4.33 -11.58
N PRO A 115 11.59 -3.58 -11.43
CA PRO A 115 12.70 -3.98 -10.54
C PRO A 115 12.32 -4.12 -9.07
N SER A 116 11.28 -3.41 -8.62
CA SER A 116 10.78 -3.47 -7.23
C SER A 116 9.89 -4.68 -6.93
N CYS A 117 9.68 -5.58 -7.92
CA CYS A 117 8.90 -6.79 -7.72
C CYS A 117 9.76 -7.89 -7.10
N ASP A 118 9.29 -8.49 -6.02
CA ASP A 118 9.87 -9.68 -5.41
C ASP A 118 9.02 -10.95 -5.66
N ALA A 119 9.55 -12.08 -5.24
CA ALA A 119 8.90 -13.37 -5.41
C ALA A 119 7.57 -13.47 -4.64
N LEU A 120 7.47 -12.85 -3.47
CA LEU A 120 6.26 -12.86 -2.66
C LEU A 120 5.16 -12.04 -3.32
N MET A 121 5.50 -10.86 -3.83
CA MET A 121 4.57 -9.99 -4.57
C MET A 121 4.06 -10.68 -5.83
N LEU A 122 4.97 -11.27 -6.63
CA LEU A 122 4.59 -12.02 -7.84
C LEU A 122 3.66 -13.19 -7.49
N GLY A 123 4.01 -13.97 -6.47
CA GLY A 123 3.19 -15.10 -6.02
C GLY A 123 1.79 -14.66 -5.57
N SER A 124 1.72 -13.58 -4.79
CA SER A 124 0.45 -13.00 -4.31
C SER A 124 -0.43 -12.53 -5.47
N GLU A 125 0.12 -11.73 -6.41
CA GLU A 125 -0.64 -11.22 -7.55
C GLU A 125 -1.11 -12.33 -8.50
N ARG A 126 -0.29 -13.37 -8.69
CA ARG A 126 -0.65 -14.55 -9.47
C ARG A 126 -1.78 -15.33 -8.80
N ALA A 127 -1.70 -15.58 -7.50
CA ALA A 127 -2.73 -16.26 -6.74
C ALA A 127 -4.06 -15.47 -6.72
N ASP A 128 -4.00 -14.13 -6.64
CA ASP A 128 -5.18 -13.27 -6.69
C ASP A 128 -5.86 -13.32 -8.07
N LEU A 129 -5.08 -13.29 -9.16
CA LEU A 129 -5.61 -13.45 -10.51
C LEU A 129 -6.21 -14.85 -10.73
N VAL A 130 -5.55 -15.90 -10.25
CA VAL A 130 -6.08 -17.28 -10.32
C VAL A 130 -7.42 -17.35 -9.59
N ARG A 131 -7.54 -16.80 -8.37
CA ARG A 131 -8.80 -16.77 -7.62
C ARG A 131 -9.90 -15.99 -8.32
N GLN A 132 -9.55 -14.83 -8.89
CA GLN A 132 -10.50 -14.01 -9.63
C GLN A 132 -11.06 -14.77 -10.85
N ILE A 133 -10.18 -15.29 -11.71
CA ILE A 133 -10.58 -15.98 -12.95
C ILE A 133 -11.29 -17.31 -12.63
N ALA A 134 -10.85 -18.03 -11.60
CA ALA A 134 -11.50 -19.26 -11.16
C ALA A 134 -12.95 -19.03 -10.71
N GLY A 135 -13.24 -17.87 -10.07
CA GLY A 135 -14.59 -17.48 -9.69
C GLY A 135 -15.50 -17.15 -10.89
N GLU A 136 -14.93 -16.77 -12.02
CA GLU A 136 -15.63 -16.41 -13.25
C GLU A 136 -15.69 -17.57 -14.27
N THR A 137 -15.02 -18.70 -13.97
CA THR A 137 -14.86 -19.81 -14.92
C THR A 137 -15.84 -20.94 -14.64
N GLU A 138 -16.59 -21.35 -15.66
CA GLU A 138 -17.35 -22.60 -15.62
C GLU A 138 -16.39 -23.79 -15.81
N TYR A 139 -16.24 -24.60 -14.77
CA TYR A 139 -15.31 -25.75 -14.77
C TYR A 139 -15.69 -26.89 -15.72
N THR A 140 -16.80 -26.75 -16.44
CA THR A 140 -17.24 -27.65 -17.50
C THR A 140 -16.77 -27.25 -18.90
N ALA A 141 -16.43 -25.96 -19.11
CA ALA A 141 -16.05 -25.40 -20.39
C ALA A 141 -14.52 -25.43 -20.58
N GLN A 142 -13.97 -26.64 -20.88
CA GLN A 142 -12.53 -26.85 -21.04
C GLN A 142 -11.89 -26.06 -22.19
N ASP A 143 -12.66 -25.68 -23.20
CA ASP A 143 -12.19 -24.95 -24.39
C ASP A 143 -12.31 -23.42 -24.23
N SER A 144 -12.73 -22.94 -23.07
CA SER A 144 -12.87 -21.50 -22.84
C SER A 144 -11.50 -20.80 -22.74
N GLU A 145 -11.46 -19.56 -23.15
CA GLU A 145 -10.27 -18.70 -23.03
C GLU A 145 -9.84 -18.58 -21.56
N ASN A 146 -10.81 -18.46 -20.64
CA ASN A 146 -10.57 -18.44 -19.21
C ASN A 146 -9.91 -19.73 -18.70
N ALA A 147 -10.30 -20.90 -19.22
CA ALA A 147 -9.70 -22.19 -18.85
C ALA A 147 -8.21 -22.25 -19.23
N ARG A 148 -7.88 -21.76 -20.42
CA ARG A 148 -6.49 -21.68 -20.89
C ARG A 148 -5.68 -20.69 -20.06
N LEU A 149 -6.22 -19.49 -19.85
CA LEU A 149 -5.60 -18.43 -19.05
C LEU A 149 -5.34 -18.89 -17.62
N LEU A 150 -6.33 -19.54 -17.00
CA LEU A 150 -6.22 -20.10 -15.65
C LEU A 150 -5.10 -21.13 -15.55
N THR A 151 -5.00 -22.01 -16.55
CA THR A 151 -3.95 -23.05 -16.62
C THR A 151 -2.56 -22.40 -16.79
N MET A 152 -2.44 -21.40 -17.65
CA MET A 152 -1.18 -20.66 -17.84
C MET A 152 -0.75 -19.96 -16.56
N LEU A 153 -1.66 -19.27 -15.86
CA LEU A 153 -1.37 -18.60 -14.58
C LEU A 153 -0.98 -19.57 -13.49
N HIS A 154 -1.79 -20.62 -13.29
CA HIS A 154 -1.58 -21.56 -12.19
C HIS A 154 -0.28 -22.37 -12.35
N ARG A 155 0.02 -22.82 -13.56
CA ARG A 155 1.19 -23.66 -13.86
C ARG A 155 2.40 -22.92 -14.40
N GLY A 156 2.27 -21.63 -14.73
CA GLY A 156 3.35 -20.85 -15.35
C GLY A 156 3.75 -21.37 -16.72
N LEU A 157 2.79 -21.88 -17.51
CA LEU A 157 3.02 -22.51 -18.81
C LEU A 157 2.73 -21.53 -19.94
N PRO A 158 3.59 -21.49 -21.00
CA PRO A 158 3.31 -20.72 -22.18
C PRO A 158 2.13 -21.34 -23.00
N PRO A 159 1.49 -20.58 -23.88
CA PRO A 159 0.28 -20.99 -24.60
C PRO A 159 0.41 -22.30 -25.38
N GLU A 160 1.58 -22.55 -25.97
CA GLU A 160 1.90 -23.74 -26.77
C GLU A 160 1.97 -25.02 -25.93
N GLU A 161 2.22 -24.89 -24.63
CA GLU A 161 2.28 -26.03 -23.71
C GLU A 161 0.94 -26.36 -23.05
N VAL A 162 -0.09 -25.52 -23.26
CA VAL A 162 -1.42 -25.72 -22.68
C VAL A 162 -2.19 -26.76 -23.49
N THR A 163 -2.35 -27.95 -22.91
CA THR A 163 -3.11 -29.06 -23.49
C THR A 163 -4.43 -29.30 -22.73
N PRO A 164 -5.44 -29.92 -23.36
CA PRO A 164 -6.70 -30.26 -22.69
C PRO A 164 -6.49 -31.07 -21.39
N LYS A 165 -5.52 -31.97 -21.39
CA LYS A 165 -5.17 -32.77 -20.21
C LYS A 165 -4.63 -31.90 -19.06
N LYS A 166 -3.82 -30.88 -19.37
CA LYS A 166 -3.30 -29.93 -18.38
C LYS A 166 -4.42 -29.04 -17.84
N ILE A 167 -5.36 -28.61 -18.69
CA ILE A 167 -6.54 -27.84 -18.26
C ILE A 167 -7.37 -28.67 -17.26
N GLN A 168 -7.70 -29.90 -17.62
CA GLN A 168 -8.48 -30.78 -16.76
C GLN A 168 -7.81 -31.02 -15.39
N SER A 169 -6.50 -31.27 -15.38
CA SER A 169 -5.76 -31.47 -14.13
C SER A 169 -5.68 -30.17 -13.30
N THR A 170 -5.54 -28.99 -13.93
CA THR A 170 -5.62 -27.70 -13.23
C THR A 170 -6.99 -27.47 -12.60
N PHE A 171 -8.07 -27.77 -13.30
CA PHE A 171 -9.42 -27.67 -12.75
C PHE A 171 -9.64 -28.59 -11.56
N TRP A 172 -9.12 -29.81 -11.61
CA TRP A 172 -9.19 -30.74 -10.49
C TRP A 172 -8.43 -30.23 -9.26
N GLU A 173 -7.21 -29.69 -9.45
CA GLU A 173 -6.39 -29.12 -8.39
C GLU A 173 -7.09 -27.90 -7.74
N LEU A 174 -7.50 -26.93 -8.55
CA LEU A 174 -8.16 -25.71 -8.06
C LEU A 174 -9.50 -26.00 -7.38
N ARG A 175 -10.27 -26.96 -7.89
CA ARG A 175 -11.53 -27.38 -7.27
C ARG A 175 -11.29 -27.96 -5.87
N ASN A 176 -10.26 -28.76 -5.71
CA ASN A 176 -9.91 -29.34 -4.42
C ASN A 176 -9.40 -28.27 -3.43
N GLU A 177 -8.56 -27.34 -3.89
CA GLU A 177 -8.11 -26.19 -3.08
C GLU A 177 -9.27 -25.31 -2.62
N LEU A 178 -10.21 -24.99 -3.51
CA LEU A 178 -11.38 -24.17 -3.21
C LEU A 178 -12.35 -24.89 -2.25
N ILE A 179 -12.57 -26.19 -2.40
CA ILE A 179 -13.40 -26.98 -1.49
C ILE A 179 -12.76 -27.00 -0.09
N THR A 180 -11.47 -27.32 0.02
CA THR A 180 -10.74 -27.34 1.28
C THR A 180 -10.79 -25.98 1.98
N THR A 181 -10.61 -24.89 1.23
CA THR A 181 -10.70 -23.52 1.76
C THR A 181 -12.12 -23.21 2.25
N ARG A 182 -13.16 -23.59 1.49
CA ARG A 182 -14.56 -23.38 1.86
C ARG A 182 -14.93 -24.13 3.12
N GLU A 183 -14.58 -25.41 3.22
CA GLU A 183 -14.82 -26.26 4.39
C GLU A 183 -14.12 -25.70 5.63
N PHE A 184 -12.86 -25.24 5.50
CA PHE A 184 -12.14 -24.57 6.57
C PHE A 184 -12.88 -23.34 7.09
N TRP A 185 -13.36 -22.44 6.19
CA TRP A 185 -14.09 -21.25 6.60
C TRP A 185 -15.45 -21.56 7.23
N GLU A 186 -16.17 -22.55 6.74
CA GLU A 186 -17.43 -23.01 7.34
C GLU A 186 -17.20 -23.59 8.76
N GLU A 187 -16.14 -24.34 8.95
CA GLU A 187 -15.76 -24.87 10.27
C GLU A 187 -15.36 -23.75 11.24
N MET A 188 -14.59 -22.77 10.77
CA MET A 188 -14.22 -21.58 11.55
C MET A 188 -15.44 -20.75 11.96
N LYS A 189 -16.44 -20.59 11.08
CA LYS A 189 -17.72 -19.94 11.43
C LYS A 189 -18.47 -20.73 12.52
N LYS A 190 -18.56 -22.04 12.40
CA LYS A 190 -19.20 -22.91 13.42
C LYS A 190 -18.49 -22.80 14.78
N ARG A 191 -17.15 -22.76 14.81
CA ARG A 191 -16.38 -22.58 16.06
C ARG A 191 -16.60 -21.22 16.71
N LYS A 192 -16.71 -20.14 15.93
CA LYS A 192 -17.02 -18.80 16.45
C LYS A 192 -18.45 -18.70 16.99
N ALA A 193 -19.41 -19.36 16.35
CA ALA A 193 -20.80 -19.40 16.82
C ALA A 193 -20.98 -20.17 18.15
N LYS A 194 -20.15 -21.19 18.41
CA LYS A 194 -20.13 -21.95 19.67
C LYS A 194 -19.48 -21.21 20.86
N LYS A 195 -18.74 -20.12 20.62
CA LYS A 195 -18.06 -19.32 21.67
C LYS A 195 -18.84 -18.07 22.08
N ARG A 196 -20.01 -17.85 21.51
CA ARG A 196 -21.00 -16.83 21.91
C ARG A 196 -22.16 -17.50 22.63
#